data_fc1464c3b9097bc2e956205482441eeb
#
_entry.id   fc1464c3b9097bc2e956205482441eeb
#
_cell.length_a   1.000
_cell.length_b   1.000
_cell.length_c   1.000
_cell.angle_alpha   90.00
_cell.angle_beta   90.00
_cell.angle_gamma   90.00
#
_symmetry.space_group_name_H-M   'P 1'
#
loop_
_entity.id
_entity.type
_entity.pdbx_description
1 polymer ?
#
loop_
_entity_poly.entity_id
_entity_poly.type
_entity_poly.pdbx_seq_one_letter_code
_entity_poly.pdbx_strand_id
1 'polypeptide(L)'
;MTGGTGFIGSHLCEALIERGYHVTILVRPDDDTRWVDALPLARALGDITDKGSLTAAVRDVDCVFHLAAILGAPDPQLYFRVNGEGTRNLVQACLESPRPPRRFLLASSIAAMGPSGKHRTYNEEAPCRPLSDYGKSKWQSEQELHRLDGRLPWTIVRLPLVFGPRSKGGLFPLMRVVNKGIKLRMGDGQTNVAYVGDIVDGMIAAIESNNTIGQTYLIGESPPYSWKEIMDAMARSMNRRAISIRLPFHLLYLISPISMAIGWLRRRRPFLHLRNVAYLRHRYWRVDTRKAERDFDYTSRHRLADGLALTARWYSDQHLL
;
A
#
# COMPACT_ATOMS: atom_id res chain seq x y z
N MET A 1 -5.65 -9.24 12.51
CA MET A 1 -5.11 -8.45 11.40
C MET A 1 -3.62 -8.67 11.25
N THR A 2 -3.06 -8.75 10.03
CA THR A 2 -1.62 -8.78 9.79
C THR A 2 -1.14 -7.44 9.23
N GLY A 3 0.11 -7.04 9.52
CA GLY A 3 0.66 -5.75 9.13
C GLY A 3 0.10 -4.56 9.92
N GLY A 4 -0.48 -4.79 11.09
CA GLY A 4 -1.07 -3.78 11.97
C GLY A 4 -0.07 -2.73 12.46
N THR A 5 1.20 -3.07 12.58
CA THR A 5 2.28 -2.16 12.97
C THR A 5 2.75 -1.23 11.83
N GLY A 6 2.31 -1.50 10.59
CA GLY A 6 2.69 -0.74 9.40
C GLY A 6 1.92 0.58 9.25
N PHE A 7 2.26 1.32 8.17
CA PHE A 7 1.65 2.62 7.85
C PHE A 7 0.12 2.54 7.77
N ILE A 8 -0.43 1.78 6.83
CA ILE A 8 -1.89 1.67 6.64
C ILE A 8 -2.51 0.91 7.82
N GLY A 9 -1.84 -0.17 8.27
CA GLY A 9 -2.35 -1.03 9.32
C GLY A 9 -2.55 -0.33 10.66
N SER A 10 -1.65 0.59 11.05
CA SER A 10 -1.81 1.33 12.30
C SER A 10 -3.01 2.29 12.29
N HIS A 11 -3.30 2.92 11.15
CA HIS A 11 -4.53 3.71 10.98
C HIS A 11 -5.78 2.83 10.96
N LEU A 12 -5.68 1.65 10.34
CA LEU A 12 -6.81 0.71 10.34
C LEU A 12 -7.10 0.15 11.75
N CYS A 13 -6.07 -0.08 12.58
CA CYS A 13 -6.27 -0.44 13.98
C CYS A 13 -7.08 0.61 14.74
N GLU A 14 -6.67 1.88 14.64
CA GLU A 14 -7.37 3.00 15.27
C GLU A 14 -8.83 3.06 14.82
N ALA A 15 -9.07 3.07 13.52
CA ALA A 15 -10.42 3.19 12.96
C ALA A 15 -11.33 1.99 13.31
N LEU A 16 -10.80 0.78 13.42
CA LEU A 16 -11.54 -0.39 13.85
C LEU A 16 -11.91 -0.30 15.33
N ILE A 17 -10.99 0.11 16.19
CA ILE A 17 -11.22 0.28 17.63
C ILE A 17 -12.26 1.38 17.87
N GLU A 18 -12.16 2.51 17.18
CA GLU A 18 -13.15 3.60 17.25
C GLU A 18 -14.55 3.16 16.85
N ARG A 19 -14.67 2.17 15.96
CA ARG A 19 -15.96 1.54 15.57
C ARG A 19 -16.40 0.40 16.48
N GLY A 20 -15.69 0.15 17.58
CA GLY A 20 -16.05 -0.86 18.58
C GLY A 20 -15.62 -2.29 18.25
N TYR A 21 -14.72 -2.49 17.26
CA TYR A 21 -14.18 -3.80 16.97
C TYR A 21 -13.11 -4.22 17.97
N HIS A 22 -13.10 -5.49 18.35
CA HIS A 22 -11.99 -6.10 19.06
C HIS A 22 -10.88 -6.46 18.07
N VAL A 23 -9.75 -5.78 18.17
CA VAL A 23 -8.64 -5.93 17.22
C VAL A 23 -7.55 -6.81 17.81
N THR A 24 -7.18 -7.86 17.09
CA THR A 24 -5.97 -8.66 17.34
C THR A 24 -5.00 -8.45 16.18
N ILE A 25 -3.75 -8.06 16.46
CA ILE A 25 -2.70 -7.91 15.45
C ILE A 25 -1.68 -9.05 15.53
N LEU A 26 -1.27 -9.58 14.37
CA LEU A 26 -0.12 -10.47 14.28
C LEU A 26 1.14 -9.60 14.32
N VAL A 27 2.05 -9.88 15.25
CA VAL A 27 3.31 -9.15 15.45
C VAL A 27 4.48 -10.10 15.54
N ARG A 28 5.63 -9.69 15.04
CA ARG A 28 6.90 -10.39 15.24
C ARG A 28 7.63 -9.74 16.43
N PRO A 29 8.56 -10.46 17.09
CA PRO A 29 9.32 -9.91 18.21
C PRO A 29 10.03 -8.57 17.88
N ASP A 30 10.51 -8.42 16.65
CA ASP A 30 11.30 -7.24 16.23
C ASP A 30 10.47 -6.16 15.52
N ASP A 31 9.14 -6.23 15.52
CA ASP A 31 8.30 -5.22 14.88
C ASP A 31 8.31 -3.91 15.67
N ASP A 32 8.38 -2.80 14.94
CA ASP A 32 8.22 -1.45 15.50
C ASP A 32 6.74 -1.19 15.79
N THR A 33 6.35 -1.28 17.05
CA THR A 33 4.94 -1.21 17.50
C THR A 33 4.52 0.17 17.99
N ARG A 34 5.39 1.18 17.91
CA ARG A 34 5.17 2.54 18.46
C ARG A 34 3.81 3.18 18.14
N TRP A 35 3.25 2.87 16.98
CA TRP A 35 1.97 3.46 16.54
C TRP A 35 0.74 2.73 17.10
N VAL A 36 0.94 1.59 17.70
CA VAL A 36 -0.16 0.74 18.23
C VAL A 36 0.02 0.40 19.72
N ASP A 37 1.08 0.89 20.35
CA ASP A 37 1.39 0.58 21.76
C ASP A 37 0.32 1.08 22.73
N ALA A 38 -0.23 2.27 22.46
CA ALA A 38 -1.27 2.88 23.30
C ALA A 38 -2.69 2.39 22.98
N LEU A 39 -2.86 1.55 21.95
CA LEU A 39 -4.20 1.11 21.53
C LEU A 39 -4.65 -0.13 22.33
N PRO A 40 -5.95 -0.20 22.71
CA PRO A 40 -6.53 -1.35 23.40
C PRO A 40 -6.76 -2.51 22.43
N LEU A 41 -5.68 -3.18 22.01
CA LEU A 41 -5.70 -4.31 21.09
C LEU A 41 -4.95 -5.51 21.63
N ALA A 42 -5.32 -6.71 21.18
CA ALA A 42 -4.61 -7.94 21.48
C ALA A 42 -3.44 -8.17 20.49
N ARG A 43 -2.40 -8.83 20.94
CA ARG A 43 -1.21 -9.18 20.14
C ARG A 43 -1.05 -10.70 20.08
N ALA A 44 -0.98 -11.23 18.87
CA ALA A 44 -0.60 -12.61 18.61
C ALA A 44 0.84 -12.63 18.07
N LEU A 45 1.74 -13.35 18.71
CA LEU A 45 3.11 -13.51 18.22
C LEU A 45 3.13 -14.49 17.05
N GLY A 46 3.77 -14.11 15.95
CA GLY A 46 3.91 -14.98 14.79
C GLY A 46 4.44 -14.25 13.55
N ASP A 47 4.76 -15.03 12.53
CA ASP A 47 5.22 -14.57 11.22
C ASP A 47 4.41 -15.26 10.13
N ILE A 48 3.95 -14.49 9.12
CA ILE A 48 3.19 -15.06 7.99
C ILE A 48 4.00 -16.08 7.18
N THR A 49 5.32 -16.07 7.29
CA THR A 49 6.21 -17.05 6.64
C THR A 49 6.32 -18.38 7.44
N ASP A 50 5.83 -18.40 8.67
CA ASP A 50 5.73 -19.58 9.51
C ASP A 50 4.26 -19.94 9.76
N LYS A 51 3.75 -20.92 8.99
CA LYS A 51 2.36 -21.38 9.11
C LYS A 51 1.99 -21.81 10.51
N GLY A 52 2.91 -22.48 11.24
CA GLY A 52 2.66 -22.97 12.59
C GLY A 52 2.30 -21.86 13.57
N SER A 53 2.92 -20.71 13.43
CA SER A 53 2.67 -19.53 14.28
C SER A 53 1.29 -18.87 14.04
N LEU A 54 0.61 -19.18 12.93
CA LEU A 54 -0.64 -18.52 12.54
C LEU A 54 -1.88 -19.17 13.17
N THR A 55 -1.82 -20.44 13.56
CA THR A 55 -2.98 -21.20 14.06
C THR A 55 -3.65 -20.52 15.26
N ALA A 56 -2.87 -20.01 16.20
CA ALA A 56 -3.40 -19.31 17.36
C ALA A 56 -3.95 -17.91 16.98
N ALA A 57 -3.32 -17.25 16.01
CA ALA A 57 -3.68 -15.90 15.58
C ALA A 57 -5.01 -15.83 14.82
N VAL A 58 -5.43 -16.93 14.17
CA VAL A 58 -6.69 -17.01 13.42
C VAL A 58 -7.83 -17.67 14.21
N ARG A 59 -7.56 -18.11 15.44
CA ARG A 59 -8.58 -18.74 16.28
C ARG A 59 -9.62 -17.72 16.71
N ASP A 60 -10.89 -18.05 16.54
CA ASP A 60 -12.05 -17.27 16.98
C ASP A 60 -12.11 -15.82 16.48
N VAL A 61 -11.53 -15.56 15.31
CA VAL A 61 -11.65 -14.25 14.63
C VAL A 61 -12.77 -14.27 13.59
N ASP A 62 -13.60 -13.24 13.56
CA ASP A 62 -14.69 -13.12 12.59
C ASP A 62 -14.20 -12.62 11.23
N CYS A 63 -13.24 -11.71 11.23
CA CYS A 63 -12.71 -11.07 10.01
C CYS A 63 -11.18 -11.02 10.02
N VAL A 64 -10.59 -11.19 8.85
CA VAL A 64 -9.14 -11.06 8.64
C VAL A 64 -8.86 -9.92 7.68
N PHE A 65 -8.07 -8.93 8.13
CA PHE A 65 -7.43 -7.94 7.27
C PHE A 65 -5.97 -8.35 7.06
N HIS A 66 -5.61 -8.67 5.84
CA HIS A 66 -4.25 -9.07 5.47
C HIS A 66 -3.50 -7.93 4.76
N LEU A 67 -2.75 -7.14 5.56
CA LEU A 67 -1.96 -6.02 5.08
C LEU A 67 -0.44 -6.28 5.14
N ALA A 68 -0.01 -7.37 5.79
CA ALA A 68 1.41 -7.70 5.87
C ALA A 68 2.00 -7.91 4.48
N ALA A 69 2.98 -7.11 4.13
CA ALA A 69 3.72 -7.19 2.88
C ALA A 69 5.05 -6.45 2.99
N ILE A 70 6.04 -6.87 2.24
CA ILE A 70 7.27 -6.11 2.06
C ILE A 70 7.22 -5.34 0.72
N LEU A 71 7.62 -4.06 0.78
CA LEU A 71 7.67 -3.16 -0.39
C LEU A 71 9.09 -2.93 -0.91
N GLY A 72 10.08 -3.34 -0.15
CA GLY A 72 11.47 -3.18 -0.52
C GLY A 72 12.31 -4.33 0.05
N ALA A 73 12.85 -5.17 -0.81
CA ALA A 73 13.74 -6.26 -0.43
C ALA A 73 15.02 -6.21 -1.28
N PRO A 74 16.18 -6.50 -0.71
CA PRO A 74 17.42 -6.64 -1.48
C PRO A 74 17.38 -7.88 -2.37
N ASP A 75 16.81 -8.97 -1.87
CA ASP A 75 16.60 -10.21 -2.57
C ASP A 75 15.16 -10.30 -3.13
N PRO A 76 14.99 -10.50 -4.45
CA PRO A 76 13.67 -10.69 -5.07
C PRO A 76 12.86 -11.83 -4.51
N GLN A 77 13.50 -12.92 -4.08
CA GLN A 77 12.80 -14.09 -3.54
C GLN A 77 12.02 -13.77 -2.25
N LEU A 78 12.49 -12.79 -1.48
CA LEU A 78 11.78 -12.34 -0.27
C LEU A 78 10.39 -11.79 -0.57
N TYR A 79 10.18 -11.16 -1.74
CA TYR A 79 8.84 -10.71 -2.12
C TYR A 79 7.88 -11.89 -2.28
N PHE A 80 8.31 -12.95 -2.95
CA PHE A 80 7.48 -14.14 -3.18
C PHE A 80 7.24 -14.92 -1.89
N ARG A 81 8.28 -15.08 -1.08
CA ARG A 81 8.19 -15.76 0.21
C ARG A 81 7.26 -15.03 1.18
N VAL A 82 7.42 -13.71 1.35
CA VAL A 82 6.61 -12.95 2.32
C VAL A 82 5.22 -12.65 1.77
N ASN A 83 5.12 -12.03 0.58
CA ASN A 83 3.83 -11.60 0.07
C ASN A 83 3.02 -12.78 -0.49
N GLY A 84 3.63 -13.66 -1.31
CA GLY A 84 2.96 -14.79 -1.95
C GLY A 84 2.71 -15.96 -1.00
N GLU A 85 3.80 -16.60 -0.52
CA GLU A 85 3.70 -17.76 0.35
C GLU A 85 3.11 -17.40 1.71
N GLY A 86 3.45 -16.22 2.27
CA GLY A 86 2.85 -15.74 3.51
C GLY A 86 1.33 -15.57 3.41
N THR A 87 0.80 -15.09 2.26
CA THR A 87 -0.65 -15.07 2.02
C THR A 87 -1.22 -16.48 1.98
N ARG A 88 -0.56 -17.41 1.28
CA ARG A 88 -0.97 -18.83 1.24
C ARG A 88 -1.04 -19.43 2.64
N ASN A 89 -0.01 -19.24 3.45
CA ASN A 89 0.04 -19.76 4.82
C ASN A 89 -1.12 -19.23 5.67
N LEU A 90 -1.38 -17.92 5.60
CA LEU A 90 -2.48 -17.32 6.36
C LEU A 90 -3.84 -17.83 5.90
N VAL A 91 -4.07 -17.94 4.60
CA VAL A 91 -5.29 -18.53 4.02
C VAL A 91 -5.49 -19.96 4.48
N GLN A 92 -4.44 -20.77 4.43
CA GLN A 92 -4.50 -22.16 4.90
C GLN A 92 -4.81 -22.24 6.40
N ALA A 93 -4.18 -21.41 7.23
CA ALA A 93 -4.49 -21.35 8.65
C ALA A 93 -5.95 -20.97 8.92
N CYS A 94 -6.51 -20.04 8.15
CA CYS A 94 -7.92 -19.68 8.22
C CYS A 94 -8.85 -20.85 7.86
N LEU A 95 -8.52 -21.58 6.80
CA LEU A 95 -9.32 -22.75 6.35
C LEU A 95 -9.26 -23.93 7.32
N GLU A 96 -8.13 -24.11 7.99
CA GLU A 96 -7.90 -25.17 8.98
C GLU A 96 -8.40 -24.81 10.39
N SER A 97 -8.82 -23.55 10.60
CA SER A 97 -9.40 -23.11 11.87
C SER A 97 -10.72 -23.85 12.14
N PRO A 98 -10.96 -24.34 13.37
CA PRO A 98 -12.26 -24.93 13.73
C PRO A 98 -13.45 -24.00 13.48
N ARG A 99 -13.20 -22.70 13.51
CA ARG A 99 -14.15 -21.64 13.17
C ARG A 99 -13.50 -20.70 12.15
N PRO A 100 -13.62 -20.99 10.85
CA PRO A 100 -13.06 -20.13 9.81
C PRO A 100 -13.62 -18.71 9.86
N PRO A 101 -12.81 -17.70 9.55
CA PRO A 101 -13.29 -16.31 9.46
C PRO A 101 -14.43 -16.17 8.46
N ARG A 102 -15.42 -15.34 8.79
CA ARG A 102 -16.55 -15.03 7.91
C ARG A 102 -16.14 -14.14 6.74
N ARG A 103 -15.05 -13.39 6.88
CA ARG A 103 -14.57 -12.45 5.86
C ARG A 103 -13.04 -12.37 5.89
N PHE A 104 -12.46 -12.31 4.70
CA PHE A 104 -11.02 -12.12 4.51
C PHE A 104 -10.77 -11.00 3.50
N LEU A 105 -10.09 -9.94 3.90
CA LEU A 105 -9.71 -8.85 3.00
C LEU A 105 -8.19 -8.85 2.77
N LEU A 106 -7.81 -8.91 1.50
CA LEU A 106 -6.41 -8.77 1.08
C LEU A 106 -6.16 -7.35 0.58
N ALA A 107 -5.24 -6.64 1.22
CA ALA A 107 -4.67 -5.42 0.69
C ALA A 107 -3.66 -5.75 -0.42
N SER A 108 -4.09 -5.66 -1.67
CA SER A 108 -3.25 -5.79 -2.86
C SER A 108 -2.75 -4.43 -3.36
N SER A 109 -2.32 -4.33 -4.59
CA SER A 109 -1.78 -3.11 -5.18
C SER A 109 -2.08 -3.03 -6.67
N ILE A 110 -2.24 -1.83 -7.22
CA ILE A 110 -2.25 -1.62 -8.67
C ILE A 110 -0.97 -2.13 -9.35
N ALA A 111 0.10 -2.32 -8.59
CA ALA A 111 1.34 -2.94 -9.09
C ALA A 111 1.14 -4.39 -9.55
N ALA A 112 0.14 -5.11 -9.04
CA ALA A 112 -0.26 -6.44 -9.51
C ALA A 112 -0.81 -6.41 -10.94
N MET A 113 -1.44 -5.30 -11.33
CA MET A 113 -1.94 -5.11 -12.69
C MET A 113 -0.86 -4.66 -13.68
N GLY A 114 0.11 -3.86 -13.20
CA GLY A 114 1.06 -3.16 -14.05
C GLY A 114 0.50 -1.83 -14.60
N PRO A 115 1.29 -1.09 -15.40
CA PRO A 115 0.91 0.23 -15.91
C PRO A 115 -0.19 0.15 -16.96
N SER A 116 -1.11 1.12 -16.93
CA SER A 116 -2.24 1.19 -17.85
C SER A 116 -1.88 1.64 -19.28
N GLY A 117 -0.73 2.31 -19.44
CA GLY A 117 -0.38 3.00 -20.68
C GLY A 117 -1.06 4.37 -20.81
N LYS A 118 -0.68 5.12 -21.86
CA LYS A 118 -1.06 6.52 -22.03
C LYS A 118 -2.55 6.76 -22.31
N HIS A 119 -3.20 5.84 -23.00
CA HIS A 119 -4.57 6.04 -23.52
C HIS A 119 -5.61 5.13 -22.85
N ARG A 120 -5.23 4.41 -21.81
CA ARG A 120 -6.12 3.47 -21.11
C ARG A 120 -6.22 3.81 -19.64
N THR A 121 -7.38 3.58 -19.07
CA THR A 121 -7.63 3.51 -17.63
C THR A 121 -8.06 2.08 -17.35
N TYR A 122 -7.39 1.41 -16.41
CA TYR A 122 -7.68 0.02 -16.09
C TYR A 122 -8.82 -0.05 -15.07
N ASN A 123 -9.77 -0.95 -15.32
CA ASN A 123 -10.71 -1.45 -14.34
C ASN A 123 -10.23 -2.81 -13.80
N GLU A 124 -11.02 -3.44 -12.94
CA GLU A 124 -10.68 -4.71 -12.30
C GLU A 124 -10.53 -5.88 -13.26
N GLU A 125 -11.19 -5.82 -14.44
CA GLU A 125 -11.16 -6.83 -15.50
C GLU A 125 -9.90 -6.77 -16.37
N ALA A 126 -9.13 -5.67 -16.26
CA ALA A 126 -7.92 -5.51 -17.06
C ALA A 126 -6.89 -6.61 -16.71
N PRO A 127 -6.22 -7.17 -17.73
CA PRO A 127 -5.26 -8.26 -17.50
C PRO A 127 -4.09 -7.83 -16.63
N CYS A 128 -3.78 -8.62 -15.62
CA CYS A 128 -2.64 -8.39 -14.74
C CYS A 128 -1.32 -8.70 -15.47
N ARG A 129 -0.47 -7.69 -15.63
CA ARG A 129 0.85 -7.76 -16.25
C ARG A 129 1.89 -7.04 -15.39
N PRO A 130 2.15 -7.55 -14.18
CA PRO A 130 3.06 -6.90 -13.24
C PRO A 130 4.49 -6.82 -13.79
N LEU A 131 5.12 -5.65 -13.63
CA LEU A 131 6.48 -5.41 -14.11
C LEU A 131 7.56 -5.66 -13.06
N SER A 132 7.23 -5.45 -11.78
CA SER A 132 8.17 -5.59 -10.67
C SER A 132 7.94 -6.90 -9.91
N ASP A 133 8.99 -7.39 -9.22
CA ASP A 133 8.87 -8.58 -8.37
C ASP A 133 7.87 -8.34 -7.24
N TYR A 134 7.78 -7.13 -6.71
CA TYR A 134 6.70 -6.73 -5.81
C TYR A 134 5.31 -6.90 -6.45
N GLY A 135 5.11 -6.35 -7.64
CA GLY A 135 3.84 -6.51 -8.35
C GLY A 135 3.50 -7.98 -8.64
N LYS A 136 4.50 -8.78 -9.07
CA LYS A 136 4.33 -10.23 -9.30
C LYS A 136 3.96 -10.95 -8.01
N SER A 137 4.59 -10.63 -6.89
CA SER A 137 4.27 -11.25 -5.60
C SER A 137 2.87 -10.87 -5.09
N LYS A 138 2.42 -9.62 -5.32
CA LYS A 138 1.05 -9.21 -5.01
C LYS A 138 0.04 -9.92 -5.90
N TRP A 139 0.34 -10.07 -7.20
CA TRP A 139 -0.47 -10.89 -8.09
C TRP A 139 -0.54 -12.35 -7.64
N GLN A 140 0.58 -12.94 -7.20
CA GLN A 140 0.59 -14.26 -6.61
C GLN A 140 -0.32 -14.34 -5.37
N SER A 141 -0.28 -13.34 -4.48
CA SER A 141 -1.19 -13.27 -3.31
C SER A 141 -2.66 -13.30 -3.73
N GLU A 142 -3.04 -12.57 -4.78
CA GLU A 142 -4.40 -12.58 -5.30
C GLU A 142 -4.78 -13.97 -5.84
N GLN A 143 -3.85 -14.65 -6.54
CA GLN A 143 -4.09 -16.00 -7.05
C GLN A 143 -4.37 -17.03 -5.95
N GLU A 144 -3.78 -16.87 -4.76
CA GLU A 144 -4.09 -17.76 -3.62
C GLU A 144 -5.56 -17.64 -3.19
N LEU A 145 -6.16 -16.46 -3.29
CA LEU A 145 -7.59 -16.26 -2.99
C LEU A 145 -8.49 -16.72 -4.13
N HIS A 146 -8.14 -16.44 -5.37
CA HIS A 146 -8.93 -16.86 -6.55
C HIS A 146 -9.08 -18.38 -6.66
N ARG A 147 -8.13 -19.16 -6.11
CA ARG A 147 -8.17 -20.64 -6.10
C ARG A 147 -9.06 -21.22 -5.01
N LEU A 148 -9.65 -20.42 -4.14
CA LEU A 148 -10.38 -20.91 -2.96
C LEU A 148 -11.75 -21.47 -3.26
N ASP A 149 -12.30 -21.18 -4.42
CA ASP A 149 -13.57 -21.72 -4.90
C ASP A 149 -14.70 -21.62 -3.86
N GLY A 150 -14.85 -20.43 -3.27
CA GLY A 150 -15.89 -20.14 -2.28
C GLY A 150 -15.65 -20.64 -0.85
N ARG A 151 -14.57 -21.37 -0.58
CA ARG A 151 -14.28 -21.95 0.76
C ARG A 151 -14.00 -20.90 1.85
N LEU A 152 -13.59 -19.70 1.48
CA LEU A 152 -13.38 -18.56 2.37
C LEU A 152 -13.95 -17.32 1.69
N PRO A 153 -14.90 -16.57 2.31
CA PRO A 153 -15.43 -15.33 1.74
C PRO A 153 -14.37 -14.25 1.71
N TRP A 154 -13.78 -14.00 0.56
CA TRP A 154 -12.68 -13.05 0.40
C TRP A 154 -13.08 -11.80 -0.39
N THR A 155 -12.33 -10.73 -0.16
CA THR A 155 -12.36 -9.47 -0.94
C THR A 155 -10.91 -9.01 -1.17
N ILE A 156 -10.58 -8.61 -2.38
CA ILE A 156 -9.28 -8.04 -2.74
C ILE A 156 -9.44 -6.55 -2.98
N VAL A 157 -8.59 -5.75 -2.35
CA VAL A 157 -8.54 -4.30 -2.56
C VAL A 157 -7.17 -3.92 -3.11
N ARG A 158 -7.12 -3.48 -4.37
CA ARG A 158 -5.91 -3.02 -5.05
C ARG A 158 -5.69 -1.55 -4.77
N LEU A 159 -4.66 -1.25 -4.01
CA LEU A 159 -4.32 0.10 -3.57
C LEU A 159 -3.46 0.83 -4.60
N PRO A 160 -3.72 2.13 -4.83
CA PRO A 160 -2.85 3.00 -5.62
C PRO A 160 -1.67 3.50 -4.77
N LEU A 161 -1.10 4.64 -5.13
CA LEU A 161 -0.11 5.34 -4.33
C LEU A 161 -0.76 5.96 -3.10
N VAL A 162 -0.69 5.28 -1.95
CA VAL A 162 -1.24 5.75 -0.68
C VAL A 162 -0.26 6.71 0.01
N PHE A 163 -0.79 7.81 0.54
CA PHE A 163 -0.04 8.80 1.30
C PHE A 163 -0.79 9.22 2.57
N GLY A 164 -0.06 9.77 3.54
CA GLY A 164 -0.63 10.20 4.82
C GLY A 164 0.41 10.18 5.94
N PRO A 165 0.02 10.54 7.17
CA PRO A 165 0.83 10.41 8.37
C PRO A 165 1.44 9.02 8.52
N ARG A 166 2.62 8.91 9.16
CA ARG A 166 3.37 7.64 9.40
C ARG A 166 3.96 6.97 8.15
N SER A 167 3.71 7.47 6.94
CA SER A 167 4.31 6.91 5.73
C SER A 167 5.80 7.23 5.67
N LYS A 168 6.64 6.19 5.53
CA LYS A 168 8.11 6.35 5.33
C LYS A 168 8.51 6.24 3.86
N GLY A 169 7.58 5.92 2.99
CA GLY A 169 7.76 5.71 1.55
C GLY A 169 6.83 6.60 0.70
N GLY A 170 6.52 6.13 -0.51
CA GLY A 170 5.56 6.80 -1.39
C GLY A 170 5.91 8.26 -1.68
N LEU A 171 5.04 9.19 -1.27
CA LEU A 171 5.22 10.62 -1.50
C LEU A 171 6.17 11.30 -0.49
N PHE A 172 6.45 10.70 0.67
CA PHE A 172 7.28 11.33 1.70
C PHE A 172 8.69 11.76 1.23
N PRO A 173 9.47 10.92 0.53
CA PRO A 173 10.77 11.35 -0.01
C PRO A 173 10.66 12.56 -0.96
N LEU A 174 9.59 12.65 -1.74
CA LEU A 174 9.33 13.76 -2.64
C LEU A 174 8.95 15.02 -1.85
N MET A 175 8.16 14.91 -0.79
CA MET A 175 7.83 16.03 0.10
C MET A 175 9.09 16.62 0.71
N ARG A 176 10.06 15.79 1.14
CA ARG A 176 11.36 16.28 1.64
C ARG A 176 12.15 17.06 0.59
N VAL A 177 12.10 16.66 -0.67
CA VAL A 177 12.75 17.38 -1.77
C VAL A 177 12.04 18.70 -2.04
N VAL A 178 10.72 18.71 -2.05
CA VAL A 178 9.91 19.93 -2.22
C VAL A 178 10.09 20.90 -1.07
N ASN A 179 10.20 20.40 0.17
CA ASN A 179 10.48 21.24 1.35
C ASN A 179 11.82 21.97 1.25
N LYS A 180 12.81 21.42 0.50
CA LYS A 180 14.08 22.06 0.17
C LYS A 180 13.99 23.04 -1.03
N GLY A 181 12.81 23.33 -1.50
CA GLY A 181 12.58 24.27 -2.61
C GLY A 181 12.76 23.68 -4.02
N ILE A 182 12.70 22.36 -4.19
CA ILE A 182 12.92 21.68 -5.47
C ILE A 182 11.71 20.84 -5.85
N LYS A 183 11.15 21.04 -7.04
CA LYS A 183 10.15 20.18 -7.68
C LYS A 183 10.79 19.38 -8.82
N LEU A 184 10.65 18.09 -8.79
CA LEU A 184 11.16 17.21 -9.86
C LEU A 184 10.12 17.09 -10.98
N ARG A 185 10.47 17.47 -12.21
CA ARG A 185 9.64 17.23 -13.39
C ARG A 185 9.86 15.81 -13.91
N MET A 186 8.91 14.92 -13.59
CA MET A 186 8.95 13.49 -13.95
C MET A 186 8.20 13.18 -15.27
N GLY A 187 8.07 14.16 -16.17
CA GLY A 187 7.36 14.01 -17.43
C GLY A 187 5.83 14.14 -17.28
N ASP A 188 5.10 13.58 -18.25
CA ASP A 188 3.64 13.69 -18.44
C ASP A 188 2.84 12.53 -17.82
N GLY A 189 3.47 11.70 -16.98
CA GLY A 189 2.84 10.55 -16.36
C GLY A 189 1.70 10.92 -15.40
N GLN A 190 0.78 9.99 -15.22
CA GLN A 190 -0.39 10.12 -14.36
C GLN A 190 -0.55 8.89 -13.46
N THR A 191 -1.01 9.11 -12.24
CA THR A 191 -1.31 8.04 -11.29
C THR A 191 -2.50 8.41 -10.41
N ASN A 192 -3.28 7.41 -10.00
CA ASN A 192 -4.20 7.61 -8.90
C ASN A 192 -3.41 7.63 -7.59
N VAL A 193 -3.91 8.39 -6.65
CA VAL A 193 -3.39 8.49 -5.29
C VAL A 193 -4.53 8.27 -4.31
N ALA A 194 -4.21 8.05 -3.04
CA ALA A 194 -5.25 7.99 -2.01
C ALA A 194 -4.68 8.45 -0.66
N TYR A 195 -5.46 9.22 0.06
CA TYR A 195 -5.18 9.52 1.46
C TYR A 195 -5.45 8.28 2.32
N VAL A 196 -4.61 8.03 3.32
CA VAL A 196 -4.67 6.81 4.13
C VAL A 196 -6.01 6.64 4.86
N GLY A 197 -6.62 7.72 5.32
CA GLY A 197 -7.93 7.68 5.98
C GLY A 197 -9.02 7.12 5.05
N ASP A 198 -9.07 7.59 3.79
CA ASP A 198 -10.05 7.11 2.81
C ASP A 198 -9.83 5.63 2.44
N ILE A 199 -8.58 5.18 2.42
CA ILE A 199 -8.24 3.77 2.21
C ILE A 199 -8.72 2.90 3.37
N VAL A 200 -8.53 3.37 4.60
CA VAL A 200 -8.98 2.66 5.80
C VAL A 200 -10.51 2.56 5.82
N ASP A 201 -11.22 3.67 5.59
CA ASP A 201 -12.68 3.68 5.49
C ASP A 201 -13.17 2.73 4.38
N GLY A 202 -12.52 2.77 3.21
CA GLY A 202 -12.86 1.89 2.10
C GLY A 202 -12.62 0.41 2.39
N MET A 203 -11.56 0.05 3.12
CA MET A 203 -11.32 -1.33 3.53
C MET A 203 -12.38 -1.82 4.52
N ILE A 204 -12.78 -0.98 5.47
CA ILE A 204 -13.82 -1.32 6.45
C ILE A 204 -15.16 -1.47 5.73
N ALA A 205 -15.56 -0.52 4.90
CA ALA A 205 -16.80 -0.62 4.13
C ALA A 205 -16.81 -1.87 3.23
N ALA A 206 -15.67 -2.19 2.60
CA ALA A 206 -15.56 -3.38 1.76
C ALA A 206 -15.73 -4.68 2.55
N ILE A 207 -15.22 -4.79 3.78
CA ILE A 207 -15.36 -6.04 4.54
C ILE A 207 -16.75 -6.18 5.19
N GLU A 208 -17.43 -5.07 5.44
CA GLU A 208 -18.80 -5.03 6.00
C GLU A 208 -19.87 -5.32 4.94
N SER A 209 -19.61 -5.01 3.67
CA SER A 209 -20.56 -5.25 2.57
C SER A 209 -20.49 -6.70 2.06
N ASN A 210 -21.66 -7.36 1.98
CA ASN A 210 -21.74 -8.69 1.38
C ASN A 210 -21.58 -8.68 -0.15
N ASN A 211 -21.81 -7.55 -0.81
CA ASN A 211 -21.66 -7.39 -2.26
C ASN A 211 -20.19 -7.56 -2.71
N THR A 212 -19.24 -7.48 -1.77
CA THR A 212 -17.81 -7.55 -2.09
C THR A 212 -17.22 -8.95 -1.99
N ILE A 213 -18.01 -9.95 -1.58
CA ILE A 213 -17.55 -11.34 -1.44
C ILE A 213 -17.17 -11.89 -2.83
N GLY A 214 -15.97 -12.46 -2.92
CA GLY A 214 -15.42 -13.00 -4.17
C GLY A 214 -15.03 -11.93 -5.19
N GLN A 215 -14.92 -10.65 -4.78
CA GLN A 215 -14.70 -9.54 -5.68
C GLN A 215 -13.34 -8.86 -5.45
N THR A 216 -12.83 -8.29 -6.53
CA THR A 216 -11.65 -7.41 -6.52
C THR A 216 -12.10 -5.98 -6.77
N TYR A 217 -11.50 -5.03 -6.07
CA TYR A 217 -11.79 -3.59 -6.18
C TYR A 217 -10.53 -2.75 -6.33
N LEU A 218 -10.67 -1.69 -7.11
CA LEU A 218 -9.74 -0.59 -7.18
C LEU A 218 -10.30 0.57 -6.35
N ILE A 219 -9.56 1.05 -5.36
CA ILE A 219 -9.96 2.19 -4.54
C ILE A 219 -8.90 3.28 -4.60
N GLY A 220 -9.32 4.52 -4.50
CA GLY A 220 -8.44 5.69 -4.56
C GLY A 220 -9.17 6.91 -5.08
N GLU A 221 -8.48 8.03 -5.12
CA GLU A 221 -9.04 9.26 -5.66
C GLU A 221 -9.10 9.22 -7.19
N SER A 222 -10.21 9.67 -7.76
CA SER A 222 -10.45 9.79 -9.19
C SER A 222 -10.90 11.22 -9.52
N PRO A 223 -10.44 11.82 -10.64
CA PRO A 223 -9.53 11.28 -11.67
C PRO A 223 -8.06 11.19 -11.22
N PRO A 224 -7.19 10.49 -11.99
CA PRO A 224 -5.76 10.40 -11.71
C PRO A 224 -5.06 11.74 -11.86
N TYR A 225 -4.03 11.98 -11.06
CA TYR A 225 -3.21 13.19 -11.08
C TYR A 225 -1.94 13.02 -11.91
N SER A 226 -1.54 14.10 -12.59
CA SER A 226 -0.19 14.18 -13.14
C SER A 226 0.86 14.40 -12.04
N TRP A 227 2.08 13.98 -12.29
CA TRP A 227 3.18 14.24 -11.35
C TRP A 227 3.42 15.73 -11.11
N LYS A 228 3.11 16.58 -12.11
CA LYS A 228 3.16 18.03 -11.95
C LYS A 228 2.15 18.50 -10.90
N GLU A 229 0.90 18.07 -11.01
CA GLU A 229 -0.16 18.43 -10.05
C GLU A 229 0.18 17.95 -8.62
N ILE A 230 0.71 16.74 -8.49
CA ILE A 230 1.15 16.18 -7.20
C ILE A 230 2.26 17.04 -6.58
N MET A 231 3.30 17.39 -7.35
CA MET A 231 4.39 18.23 -6.89
C MET A 231 3.96 19.66 -6.55
N ASP A 232 3.05 20.23 -7.33
CA ASP A 232 2.51 21.56 -7.08
C ASP A 232 1.61 21.56 -5.82
N ALA A 233 0.82 20.52 -5.61
CA ALA A 233 0.03 20.35 -4.39
C ALA A 233 0.92 20.19 -3.15
N MET A 234 2.01 19.42 -3.23
CA MET A 234 2.99 19.32 -2.14
C MET A 234 3.62 20.66 -1.79
N ALA A 235 4.02 21.46 -2.79
CA ALA A 235 4.61 22.78 -2.54
C ALA A 235 3.60 23.73 -1.86
N ARG A 236 2.34 23.71 -2.29
CA ARG A 236 1.27 24.48 -1.66
C ARG A 236 0.99 24.04 -0.22
N SER A 237 0.90 22.73 0.03
CA SER A 237 0.59 22.20 1.38
C SER A 237 1.64 22.55 2.41
N MET A 238 2.89 22.78 1.99
CA MET A 238 4.01 23.17 2.85
C MET A 238 4.32 24.68 2.79
N ASN A 239 3.51 25.47 2.07
CA ASN A 239 3.75 26.89 1.82
C ASN A 239 5.18 27.17 1.31
N ARG A 240 5.70 26.34 0.41
CA ARG A 240 7.06 26.43 -0.12
C ARG A 240 7.05 26.93 -1.57
N ARG A 241 7.86 27.95 -1.85
CA ARG A 241 8.24 28.30 -3.22
C ARG A 241 9.29 27.30 -3.68
N ALA A 242 9.03 26.57 -4.75
CA ALA A 242 9.94 25.54 -5.25
C ALA A 242 10.17 25.70 -6.76
N ILE A 243 11.44 25.63 -7.17
CA ILE A 243 11.84 25.68 -8.58
C ILE A 243 11.67 24.30 -9.22
N SER A 244 11.24 24.29 -10.49
CA SER A 244 11.04 23.03 -11.23
C SER A 244 12.33 22.63 -11.94
N ILE A 245 12.90 21.49 -11.54
CA ILE A 245 14.09 20.93 -12.18
C ILE A 245 13.67 19.74 -13.06
N ARG A 246 14.01 19.79 -14.36
CA ARG A 246 13.80 18.67 -15.27
C ARG A 246 14.91 17.65 -15.04
N LEU A 247 14.56 16.45 -14.59
CA LEU A 247 15.50 15.33 -14.46
C LEU A 247 15.35 14.40 -15.67
N PRO A 248 16.30 14.42 -16.62
CA PRO A 248 16.27 13.49 -17.74
C PRO A 248 16.46 12.05 -17.28
N PHE A 249 15.68 11.10 -17.79
CA PHE A 249 15.73 9.70 -17.35
C PHE A 249 17.11 9.05 -17.52
N HIS A 250 17.85 9.41 -18.58
CA HIS A 250 19.22 8.91 -18.81
C HIS A 250 20.17 9.30 -17.66
N LEU A 251 19.97 10.48 -17.05
CA LEU A 251 20.76 10.91 -15.90
C LEU A 251 20.48 10.04 -14.66
N LEU A 252 19.24 9.59 -14.47
CA LEU A 252 18.88 8.68 -13.38
C LEU A 252 19.58 7.32 -13.54
N TYR A 253 19.76 6.84 -14.78
CA TYR A 253 20.52 5.61 -15.05
C TYR A 253 22.01 5.79 -14.73
N LEU A 254 22.58 6.96 -15.01
CA LEU A 254 23.99 7.26 -14.71
C LEU A 254 24.23 7.43 -13.19
N ILE A 255 23.28 7.99 -12.46
CA ILE A 255 23.40 8.22 -11.02
C ILE A 255 23.10 6.96 -10.20
N SER A 256 22.30 6.02 -10.72
CA SER A 256 21.87 4.85 -9.94
C SER A 256 23.03 3.92 -9.52
N PRO A 257 24.07 3.61 -10.32
CA PRO A 257 25.22 2.84 -9.86
C PRO A 257 25.99 3.52 -8.74
N ILE A 258 26.14 4.85 -8.81
CA ILE A 258 26.80 5.65 -7.77
C ILE A 258 25.98 5.57 -6.47
N SER A 259 24.68 5.72 -6.56
CA SER A 259 23.77 5.58 -5.41
C SER A 259 23.83 4.18 -4.79
N MET A 260 23.96 3.14 -5.63
CA MET A 260 24.10 1.76 -5.16
C MET A 260 25.46 1.55 -4.45
N ALA A 261 26.57 2.05 -5.01
CA ALA A 261 27.89 1.96 -4.40
C ALA A 261 27.95 2.69 -3.04
N ILE A 262 27.37 3.90 -2.95
CA ILE A 262 27.25 4.65 -1.68
C ILE A 262 26.39 3.91 -0.67
N GLY A 263 25.28 3.32 -1.11
CA GLY A 263 24.41 2.50 -0.28
C GLY A 263 25.12 1.29 0.31
N TRP A 264 25.89 0.59 -0.53
CA TRP A 264 26.72 -0.55 -0.12
C TRP A 264 27.78 -0.14 0.89
N LEU A 265 28.53 0.95 0.61
CA LEU A 265 29.61 1.46 1.50
C LEU A 265 29.06 1.89 2.86
N ARG A 266 27.86 2.52 2.89
CA ARG A 266 27.23 3.03 4.12
C ARG A 266 26.33 2.01 4.81
N ARG A 267 26.23 0.77 4.31
CA ARG A 267 25.28 -0.26 4.75
C ARG A 267 23.85 0.25 4.86
N ARG A 268 23.48 1.19 3.97
CA ARG A 268 22.14 1.78 3.87
C ARG A 268 21.52 1.44 2.53
N ARG A 269 20.18 1.42 2.48
CA ARG A 269 19.47 1.21 1.21
C ARG A 269 19.83 2.33 0.23
N PRO A 270 20.20 2.02 -1.03
CA PRO A 270 20.49 3.04 -2.02
C PRO A 270 19.23 3.87 -2.29
N PHE A 271 19.39 5.18 -2.40
CA PHE A 271 18.30 6.11 -2.71
C PHE A 271 17.69 5.83 -4.10
N LEU A 272 18.53 5.42 -5.05
CA LEU A 272 18.12 5.10 -6.41
C LEU A 272 18.69 3.73 -6.80
N HIS A 273 17.80 2.77 -7.10
CA HIS A 273 18.18 1.46 -7.60
C HIS A 273 17.81 1.36 -9.08
N LEU A 274 18.64 0.73 -9.93
CA LEU A 274 18.39 0.59 -11.37
C LEU A 274 16.99 0.04 -11.70
N ARG A 275 16.51 -0.92 -10.92
CA ARG A 275 15.15 -1.48 -11.05
C ARG A 275 14.06 -0.42 -10.84
N ASN A 276 14.24 0.50 -9.90
CA ASN A 276 13.29 1.58 -9.65
C ASN A 276 13.29 2.61 -10.79
N VAL A 277 14.46 2.87 -11.40
CA VAL A 277 14.55 3.75 -12.57
C VAL A 277 13.81 3.14 -13.77
N ALA A 278 13.95 1.84 -14.01
CA ALA A 278 13.19 1.13 -15.04
C ALA A 278 11.68 1.22 -14.82
N TYR A 279 11.24 1.11 -13.57
CA TYR A 279 9.83 1.25 -13.18
C TYR A 279 9.28 2.67 -13.44
N LEU A 280 10.08 3.70 -13.18
CA LEU A 280 9.73 5.10 -13.44
C LEU A 280 9.56 5.43 -14.95
N ARG A 281 10.05 4.56 -15.85
CA ARG A 281 9.82 4.68 -17.29
C ARG A 281 8.35 4.49 -17.66
N HIS A 282 7.63 3.68 -16.88
CA HIS A 282 6.20 3.44 -17.07
C HIS A 282 5.40 4.51 -16.31
N ARG A 283 4.95 5.53 -17.02
CA ARG A 283 4.47 6.79 -16.46
C ARG A 283 2.99 6.81 -16.11
N TYR A 284 2.20 5.85 -16.60
CA TYR A 284 0.74 5.88 -16.50
C TYR A 284 0.23 4.70 -15.67
N TRP A 285 -0.35 5.04 -14.53
CA TRP A 285 -0.91 4.11 -13.54
C TRP A 285 -2.34 4.53 -13.22
N ARG A 286 -3.17 4.57 -14.27
CA ARG A 286 -4.54 5.07 -14.18
C ARG A 286 -5.50 3.92 -13.96
N VAL A 287 -6.34 4.04 -12.93
CA VAL A 287 -7.37 3.05 -12.58
C VAL A 287 -8.72 3.71 -12.41
N ASP A 288 -9.77 2.96 -12.67
CA ASP A 288 -11.17 3.32 -12.52
C ASP A 288 -11.71 2.77 -11.20
N THR A 289 -12.24 3.62 -10.35
CA THR A 289 -12.71 3.27 -9.00
C THR A 289 -14.23 3.14 -8.90
N ARG A 290 -14.96 3.34 -9.99
CA ARG A 290 -16.45 3.37 -10.01
C ARG A 290 -17.11 2.08 -9.56
N LYS A 291 -16.43 0.92 -9.68
CA LYS A 291 -16.97 -0.33 -9.16
C LYS A 291 -17.12 -0.29 -7.64
N ALA A 292 -16.13 0.25 -6.94
CA ALA A 292 -16.16 0.40 -5.50
C ALA A 292 -17.25 1.39 -5.04
N GLU A 293 -17.43 2.49 -5.78
CA GLU A 293 -18.51 3.46 -5.54
C GLU A 293 -19.88 2.81 -5.64
N ARG A 294 -20.11 1.99 -6.68
CA ARG A 294 -21.40 1.33 -6.93
C ARG A 294 -21.72 0.23 -5.93
N ASP A 295 -20.73 -0.61 -5.57
CA ASP A 295 -20.96 -1.88 -4.88
C ASP A 295 -20.95 -1.74 -3.35
N PHE A 296 -20.27 -0.72 -2.80
CA PHE A 296 -20.21 -0.46 -1.35
C PHE A 296 -20.00 1.03 -0.97
N ASP A 297 -20.47 1.94 -1.82
CA ASP A 297 -20.52 3.39 -1.57
C ASP A 297 -19.15 4.01 -1.24
N TYR A 298 -18.05 3.43 -1.75
CA TYR A 298 -16.72 3.99 -1.54
C TYR A 298 -16.59 5.37 -2.17
N THR A 299 -16.22 6.35 -1.37
CA THR A 299 -15.91 7.70 -1.84
C THR A 299 -14.62 8.20 -1.22
N SER A 300 -13.72 8.78 -2.03
CA SER A 300 -12.57 9.50 -1.50
C SER A 300 -13.02 10.86 -0.97
N ARG A 301 -13.01 11.03 0.35
CA ARG A 301 -13.44 12.26 1.03
C ARG A 301 -12.37 13.34 1.01
N HIS A 302 -11.10 12.93 1.02
CA HIS A 302 -9.96 13.84 1.01
C HIS A 302 -9.40 13.95 -0.41
N ARG A 303 -9.51 15.15 -0.98
CA ARG A 303 -8.79 15.46 -2.22
C ARG A 303 -7.29 15.53 -1.95
N LEU A 304 -6.48 15.33 -2.99
CA LEU A 304 -5.01 15.36 -2.90
C LEU A 304 -4.49 16.56 -2.09
N ALA A 305 -5.06 17.75 -2.28
CA ALA A 305 -4.63 18.95 -1.58
C ALA A 305 -4.87 18.87 -0.06
N ASP A 306 -6.06 18.40 0.34
CA ASP A 306 -6.48 18.30 1.74
C ASP A 306 -5.65 17.22 2.47
N GLY A 307 -5.55 16.05 1.87
CA GLY A 307 -4.74 14.95 2.42
C GLY A 307 -3.25 15.31 2.54
N LEU A 308 -2.70 16.07 1.56
CA LEU A 308 -1.32 16.55 1.65
C LEU A 308 -1.14 17.63 2.73
N ALA A 309 -2.14 18.49 2.96
CA ALA A 309 -2.08 19.47 4.04
C ALA A 309 -2.04 18.78 5.42
N LEU A 310 -2.90 17.80 5.65
CA LEU A 310 -2.89 16.96 6.85
C LEU A 310 -1.55 16.22 7.04
N THR A 311 -1.05 15.65 5.94
CA THR A 311 0.22 14.91 5.92
C THR A 311 1.41 15.82 6.23
N ALA A 312 1.48 17.01 5.59
CA ALA A 312 2.55 17.97 5.80
C ALA A 312 2.57 18.50 7.24
N ARG A 313 1.40 18.81 7.79
CA ARG A 313 1.26 19.23 9.20
C ARG A 313 1.82 18.17 10.12
N TRP A 314 1.39 16.92 9.98
CA TRP A 314 1.86 15.82 10.80
C TRP A 314 3.38 15.63 10.72
N TYR A 315 3.98 15.67 9.51
CA TYR A 315 5.44 15.56 9.40
C TYR A 315 6.18 16.75 10.00
N SER A 316 5.62 17.95 9.93
CA SER A 316 6.16 19.15 10.61
C SER A 316 6.14 18.96 12.12
N ASP A 317 5.02 18.51 12.69
CA ASP A 317 4.86 18.27 14.12
C ASP A 317 5.83 17.19 14.63
N GLN A 318 6.19 16.24 13.76
CA GLN A 318 7.20 15.20 14.05
C GLN A 318 8.63 15.60 13.70
N HIS A 319 8.89 16.86 13.31
CA HIS A 319 10.22 17.37 12.90
C HIS A 319 10.87 16.56 11.76
N LEU A 320 10.06 16.02 10.82
CA LEU A 320 10.51 15.21 9.69
C LEU A 320 10.63 15.99 8.38
N LEU A 321 10.03 17.20 8.32
CA LEU A 321 10.08 18.16 7.22
C LEU A 321 10.70 19.47 7.63
#